data_08f7f24ca2d1b3b7b101ea72114b1d0e
#
_entry.id   08f7f24ca2d1b3b7b101ea72114b1d0e
#
_cell.length_a   1.000
_cell.length_b   1.000
_cell.length_c   1.000
_cell.angle_alpha   90.00
_cell.angle_beta   90.00
_cell.angle_gamma   90.00
#
_symmetry.space_group_name_H-M   'P 1'
#
loop_
_entity.id
_entity.type
_entity.pdbx_description
1 polymer ?
#
loop_
_entity_poly.entity_id
_entity_poly.type
_entity_poly.pdbx_seq_one_letter_code
_entity_poly.pdbx_strand_id
1 'polypeptide(L)'
;MKAMTLVGKKVPLELQQREDLTPAAGQVIVRLNTAALNRRDYWITVGLYPGITPPVVLGSDGAGVVSACGDGVDRVWQGQEVILNPGIGWGDDPAAQGEQFHILGLPEDGTFASEVVVPVEQLHHKPDCLSWEVSAAIPLAGTTAYRALFTQGNARSDDRILITGIGGGVATMALQFATAIGAEVWVTSSSAEKIDRAVSLGAKGGFDYREEGWEKRCAAAVGAPDLILDSAGGPGYGGLLGLVASGGRIINYGATAGAPETIDMFKLFWKQLRLQGSTMGSPDDFNAMVKLVEEHQIKPVIDAVYSLEDTNRAIDQMRSSPQFGKYVLKID
;
A
#
# COMPACT_ATOMS: atom_id res chain seq x y z
N MET A 1 5.97 -24.09 12.67
CA MET A 1 5.29 -23.44 11.55
C MET A 1 6.18 -23.33 10.31
N LYS A 2 5.63 -23.27 9.07
CA LYS A 2 6.39 -22.93 7.84
C LYS A 2 6.56 -21.43 7.72
N ALA A 3 7.74 -20.94 7.28
CA ALA A 3 7.97 -19.50 7.05
C ALA A 3 9.04 -19.24 6.00
N MET A 4 8.87 -18.16 5.23
CA MET A 4 9.86 -17.61 4.31
C MET A 4 10.71 -16.58 5.04
N THR A 5 11.91 -16.99 5.42
CA THR A 5 12.80 -16.24 6.31
C THR A 5 13.92 -15.55 5.54
N LEU A 6 14.12 -14.25 5.78
CA LEU A 6 15.32 -13.52 5.35
C LEU A 6 16.46 -13.84 6.32
N VAL A 7 17.39 -14.67 5.90
CA VAL A 7 18.53 -15.12 6.74
C VAL A 7 19.75 -14.22 6.66
N GLY A 8 19.79 -13.31 5.70
CA GLY A 8 20.90 -12.39 5.47
C GLY A 8 20.50 -11.24 4.55
N LYS A 9 21.37 -10.22 4.46
CA LYS A 9 21.15 -9.10 3.53
C LYS A 9 21.50 -9.51 2.09
N LYS A 10 20.63 -9.14 1.14
CA LYS A 10 20.83 -9.38 -0.30
C LYS A 10 20.91 -10.87 -0.68
N VAL A 11 20.20 -11.71 0.04
CA VAL A 11 20.03 -13.14 -0.27
C VAL A 11 18.54 -13.44 -0.46
N PRO A 12 18.17 -14.47 -1.22
CA PRO A 12 16.80 -14.94 -1.31
C PRO A 12 16.27 -15.37 0.07
N LEU A 13 14.95 -15.33 0.23
CA LEU A 13 14.31 -15.90 1.40
C LEU A 13 14.46 -17.42 1.39
N GLU A 14 14.60 -18.02 2.58
CA GLU A 14 14.65 -19.45 2.77
C GLU A 14 13.33 -19.96 3.36
N LEU A 15 12.78 -21.02 2.78
CA LEU A 15 11.67 -21.72 3.41
C LEU A 15 12.20 -22.53 4.58
N GLN A 16 11.70 -22.23 5.77
CA GLN A 16 12.13 -22.86 7.02
C GLN A 16 10.94 -23.43 7.79
N GLN A 17 11.19 -24.54 8.49
CA GLN A 17 10.33 -24.98 9.58
C GLN A 17 10.82 -24.30 10.86
N ARG A 18 9.95 -23.55 11.50
CA ARG A 18 10.25 -22.83 12.74
C ARG A 18 9.43 -23.41 13.89
N GLU A 19 9.81 -23.10 15.10
CA GLU A 19 9.07 -23.49 16.30
C GLU A 19 7.64 -22.94 16.27
N ASP A 20 6.75 -23.60 16.99
CA ASP A 20 5.37 -23.15 17.14
C ASP A 20 5.33 -21.86 17.98
N LEU A 21 4.44 -20.98 17.59
CA LEU A 21 4.31 -19.67 18.23
C LEU A 21 3.53 -19.79 19.56
N THR A 22 3.87 -18.93 20.49
CA THR A 22 3.14 -18.75 21.75
C THR A 22 2.81 -17.27 21.93
N PRO A 23 1.53 -16.88 22.06
CA PRO A 23 1.18 -15.46 22.19
C PRO A 23 1.48 -14.99 23.62
N ALA A 24 2.12 -13.86 23.76
CA ALA A 24 2.26 -13.16 25.04
C ALA A 24 0.94 -12.50 25.48
N ALA A 25 0.92 -11.89 26.65
CA ALA A 25 -0.23 -11.11 27.11
C ALA A 25 -0.55 -9.99 26.12
N GLY A 26 -1.83 -9.83 25.76
CA GLY A 26 -2.30 -8.86 24.77
C GLY A 26 -2.07 -9.25 23.32
N GLN A 27 -1.47 -10.41 23.04
CA GLN A 27 -1.21 -10.88 21.68
C GLN A 27 -2.12 -12.04 21.28
N VAL A 28 -2.21 -12.26 19.97
CA VAL A 28 -2.91 -13.38 19.35
C VAL A 28 -2.02 -14.08 18.34
N ILE A 29 -2.32 -15.36 18.06
CA ILE A 29 -1.81 -16.06 16.89
C ILE A 29 -2.88 -16.05 15.83
N VAL A 30 -2.52 -15.64 14.62
CA VAL A 30 -3.35 -15.75 13.44
C VAL A 30 -2.77 -16.81 12.51
N ARG A 31 -3.54 -17.87 12.25
CA ARG A 31 -3.25 -18.83 11.19
C ARG A 31 -3.66 -18.19 9.87
N LEU A 32 -2.67 -17.99 9.02
CA LEU A 32 -2.83 -17.27 7.76
C LEU A 32 -3.40 -18.19 6.67
N ASN A 33 -4.39 -17.69 5.96
CA ASN A 33 -4.89 -18.28 4.72
C ASN A 33 -4.20 -17.66 3.51
N THR A 34 -3.93 -16.35 3.60
CA THR A 34 -3.29 -15.58 2.53
C THR A 34 -2.43 -14.45 3.10
N ALA A 35 -1.40 -14.08 2.35
CA ALA A 35 -0.59 -12.89 2.57
C ALA A 35 -0.46 -12.11 1.25
N ALA A 36 0.01 -10.87 1.27
CA ALA A 36 0.24 -10.14 0.04
C ALA A 36 1.55 -9.34 0.06
N LEU A 37 2.20 -9.29 -1.10
CA LEU A 37 3.47 -8.61 -1.27
C LEU A 37 3.29 -7.10 -1.35
N ASN A 38 4.28 -6.38 -0.85
CA ASN A 38 4.42 -4.95 -0.96
C ASN A 38 5.80 -4.57 -1.53
N ARG A 39 5.90 -3.38 -2.11
CA ARG A 39 7.18 -2.91 -2.69
C ARG A 39 8.32 -2.88 -1.65
N ARG A 40 8.00 -2.69 -0.36
CA ARG A 40 8.99 -2.73 0.71
C ARG A 40 9.68 -4.10 0.82
N ASP A 41 8.96 -5.20 0.57
CA ASP A 41 9.52 -6.55 0.65
C ASP A 41 10.65 -6.71 -0.38
N TYR A 42 10.45 -6.21 -1.61
CA TYR A 42 11.52 -6.13 -2.60
C TYR A 42 12.69 -5.27 -2.12
N TRP A 43 12.43 -4.05 -1.59
CA TRP A 43 13.52 -3.18 -1.12
C TRP A 43 14.31 -3.79 0.03
N ILE A 44 13.66 -4.54 0.92
CA ILE A 44 14.32 -5.27 2.01
C ILE A 44 15.24 -6.35 1.44
N THR A 45 14.78 -7.18 0.51
CA THR A 45 15.58 -8.28 -0.06
C THR A 45 16.80 -7.79 -0.83
N VAL A 46 16.72 -6.63 -1.48
CA VAL A 46 17.88 -6.02 -2.19
C VAL A 46 18.75 -5.13 -1.29
N GLY A 47 18.43 -5.03 0.01
CA GLY A 47 19.24 -4.31 0.99
C GLY A 47 19.11 -2.79 0.94
N LEU A 48 18.03 -2.26 0.34
CA LEU A 48 17.75 -0.82 0.18
C LEU A 48 16.67 -0.30 1.13
N TYR A 49 16.36 -1.05 2.19
CA TYR A 49 15.41 -0.65 3.23
C TYR A 49 16.14 -0.42 4.56
N PRO A 50 15.74 0.57 5.37
CA PRO A 50 16.39 0.82 6.66
C PRO A 50 16.06 -0.29 7.68
N GLY A 51 16.93 -0.48 8.67
CA GLY A 51 16.67 -1.33 9.82
C GLY A 51 16.62 -2.83 9.54
N ILE A 52 17.24 -3.33 8.44
CA ILE A 52 17.24 -4.77 8.12
C ILE A 52 18.08 -5.54 9.14
N THR A 53 17.44 -6.40 9.91
CA THR A 53 18.03 -7.21 11.01
C THR A 53 17.66 -8.70 10.84
N PRO A 54 18.35 -9.45 9.98
CA PRO A 54 18.12 -10.89 9.85
C PRO A 54 18.56 -11.66 11.11
N PRO A 55 17.96 -12.85 11.42
CA PRO A 55 16.90 -13.48 10.63
C PRO A 55 15.52 -12.87 10.94
N VAL A 56 14.66 -12.73 9.91
CA VAL A 56 13.29 -12.22 10.07
C VAL A 56 12.37 -12.79 8.99
N VAL A 57 11.13 -13.11 9.33
CA VAL A 57 10.09 -13.46 8.36
C VAL A 57 9.51 -12.19 7.78
N LEU A 58 9.52 -12.04 6.45
CA LEU A 58 8.95 -10.87 5.79
C LEU A 58 7.43 -10.95 5.65
N GLY A 59 6.85 -9.94 5.04
CA GLY A 59 5.41 -9.82 4.77
C GLY A 59 4.69 -8.96 5.79
N SER A 60 3.88 -8.04 5.30
CA SER A 60 3.14 -7.08 6.14
C SER A 60 1.64 -7.34 6.09
N ASP A 61 1.13 -7.74 4.93
CA ASP A 61 -0.29 -7.96 4.68
C ASP A 61 -0.66 -9.43 4.90
N GLY A 62 -1.71 -9.68 5.66
CA GLY A 62 -2.21 -11.01 5.92
C GLY A 62 -3.70 -11.04 6.22
N ALA A 63 -4.33 -12.17 5.86
CA ALA A 63 -5.69 -12.51 6.22
C ALA A 63 -5.75 -13.97 6.68
N GLY A 64 -6.47 -14.23 7.76
CA GLY A 64 -6.50 -15.55 8.36
C GLY A 64 -7.52 -15.67 9.49
N VAL A 65 -7.34 -16.71 10.31
CA VAL A 65 -8.21 -17.03 11.43
C VAL A 65 -7.43 -16.98 12.74
N VAL A 66 -7.95 -16.33 13.75
CA VAL A 66 -7.34 -16.31 15.09
C VAL A 66 -7.35 -17.72 15.67
N SER A 67 -6.16 -18.31 15.84
CA SER A 67 -5.99 -19.69 16.33
C SER A 67 -5.74 -19.77 17.84
N ALA A 68 -5.13 -18.73 18.43
CA ALA A 68 -4.91 -18.66 19.87
C ALA A 68 -4.90 -17.22 20.39
N CYS A 69 -5.33 -17.04 21.64
CA CYS A 69 -5.34 -15.77 22.34
C CYS A 69 -4.44 -15.87 23.59
N GLY A 70 -3.55 -14.90 23.76
CA GLY A 70 -2.73 -14.74 24.95
C GLY A 70 -3.54 -14.19 26.14
N ASP A 71 -2.87 -14.05 27.28
CA ASP A 71 -3.50 -13.54 28.49
C ASP A 71 -4.03 -12.11 28.30
N GLY A 72 -5.20 -11.83 28.87
CA GLY A 72 -5.85 -10.52 28.78
C GLY A 72 -6.60 -10.25 27.46
N VAL A 73 -6.49 -11.10 26.47
CA VAL A 73 -7.24 -10.97 25.21
C VAL A 73 -8.64 -11.59 25.36
N ASP A 74 -9.67 -10.88 24.89
CA ASP A 74 -11.03 -11.40 24.85
C ASP A 74 -11.12 -12.63 23.95
N ARG A 75 -11.65 -13.73 24.50
CA ARG A 75 -11.82 -15.01 23.78
C ARG A 75 -12.79 -14.94 22.61
N VAL A 76 -13.58 -13.88 22.48
CA VAL A 76 -14.45 -13.65 21.32
C VAL A 76 -13.67 -13.63 20.01
N TRP A 77 -12.39 -13.26 20.04
CA TRP A 77 -11.53 -13.27 18.88
C TRP A 77 -11.18 -14.67 18.36
N GLN A 78 -11.20 -15.68 19.23
CA GLN A 78 -10.81 -17.03 18.83
C GLN A 78 -11.76 -17.60 17.77
N GLY A 79 -11.20 -18.01 16.64
CA GLY A 79 -11.96 -18.50 15.49
C GLY A 79 -12.49 -17.41 14.55
N GLN A 80 -12.28 -16.13 14.86
CA GLN A 80 -12.69 -15.02 13.97
C GLN A 80 -11.81 -14.93 12.74
N GLU A 81 -12.44 -14.62 11.60
CA GLU A 81 -11.77 -14.28 10.35
C GLU A 81 -11.31 -12.83 10.39
N VAL A 82 -10.01 -12.60 10.17
CA VAL A 82 -9.39 -11.28 10.34
C VAL A 82 -8.49 -10.90 9.19
N ILE A 83 -8.32 -9.58 9.02
CA ILE A 83 -7.21 -8.93 8.33
C ILE A 83 -6.35 -8.20 9.34
N LEU A 84 -5.08 -8.01 9.03
CA LEU A 84 -4.10 -7.43 9.93
C LEU A 84 -3.78 -5.99 9.54
N ASN A 85 -3.93 -5.06 10.49
CA ASN A 85 -3.32 -3.74 10.32
C ASN A 85 -1.80 -3.88 10.47
N PRO A 86 -1.00 -3.65 9.42
CA PRO A 86 0.44 -3.85 9.50
C PRO A 86 1.19 -2.72 10.22
N GLY A 87 0.54 -1.60 10.52
CA GLY A 87 1.13 -0.43 11.18
C GLY A 87 1.09 -0.58 12.70
N ILE A 88 2.23 -0.83 13.33
CA ILE A 88 2.34 -1.05 14.78
C ILE A 88 2.98 0.17 15.43
N GLY A 89 2.45 0.62 16.58
CA GLY A 89 3.06 1.68 17.38
C GLY A 89 2.98 3.08 16.73
N TRP A 90 1.91 3.39 16.00
CA TRP A 90 1.73 4.71 15.36
C TRP A 90 1.88 5.87 16.35
N GLY A 91 1.36 5.72 17.57
CA GLY A 91 1.32 6.77 18.58
C GLY A 91 0.04 7.62 18.51
N ASP A 92 0.00 8.66 19.36
CA ASP A 92 -1.23 9.46 19.58
C ASP A 92 -1.38 10.64 18.59
N ASP A 93 -0.32 11.00 17.86
CA ASP A 93 -0.39 12.10 16.89
C ASP A 93 -0.94 11.61 15.55
N PRO A 94 -2.14 12.04 15.12
CA PRO A 94 -2.68 11.67 13.82
C PRO A 94 -1.91 12.28 12.65
N ALA A 95 -1.12 13.34 12.88
CA ALA A 95 -0.39 14.03 11.82
C ALA A 95 0.79 13.22 11.30
N ALA A 96 1.49 12.49 12.18
CA ALA A 96 2.66 11.70 11.83
C ALA A 96 2.86 10.53 12.82
N GLN A 97 3.57 9.51 12.36
CA GLN A 97 3.94 8.36 13.18
C GLN A 97 4.93 8.74 14.27
N GLY A 98 4.82 8.08 15.44
CA GLY A 98 5.75 8.20 16.56
C GLY A 98 7.04 7.40 16.35
N GLU A 99 7.98 7.55 17.29
CA GLU A 99 9.30 6.92 17.22
C GLU A 99 9.27 5.38 17.26
N GLN A 100 8.24 4.79 17.88
CA GLN A 100 8.08 3.34 17.97
C GLN A 100 7.38 2.72 16.77
N PHE A 101 6.96 3.56 15.81
CA PHE A 101 6.26 3.08 14.63
C PHE A 101 7.14 2.15 13.80
N HIS A 102 6.58 0.98 13.51
CA HIS A 102 7.16 0.03 12.56
C HIS A 102 6.06 -0.69 11.78
N ILE A 103 6.48 -1.43 10.77
CA ILE A 103 5.57 -2.17 9.90
C ILE A 103 5.86 -3.66 10.05
N LEU A 104 4.83 -4.46 10.31
CA LEU A 104 4.89 -5.92 10.43
C LEU A 104 5.76 -6.54 9.31
N GLY A 105 6.59 -7.51 9.66
CA GLY A 105 7.57 -8.13 8.79
C GLY A 105 8.95 -7.46 8.79
N LEU A 106 9.16 -6.40 9.59
CA LEU A 106 10.45 -5.83 9.96
C LEU A 106 10.24 -4.68 10.98
N PRO A 107 10.87 -4.71 12.17
CA PRO A 107 11.89 -5.66 12.65
C PRO A 107 11.34 -7.02 13.12
N GLU A 108 10.05 -7.14 13.38
CA GLU A 108 9.38 -8.34 13.85
C GLU A 108 8.98 -9.26 12.68
N ASP A 109 8.78 -10.55 13.00
CA ASP A 109 8.34 -11.55 12.03
C ASP A 109 6.96 -11.20 11.45
N GLY A 110 6.79 -11.41 10.16
CA GLY A 110 5.59 -11.03 9.40
C GLY A 110 4.80 -12.21 8.84
N THR A 111 4.09 -11.92 7.77
CA THR A 111 2.99 -12.74 7.26
C THR A 111 3.39 -13.75 6.16
N PHE A 112 4.65 -13.82 5.74
CA PHE A 112 5.07 -14.87 4.81
C PHE A 112 5.34 -16.17 5.55
N ALA A 113 4.35 -16.63 6.29
CA ALA A 113 4.36 -17.81 7.14
C ALA A 113 2.97 -18.43 7.27
N SER A 114 2.90 -19.65 7.80
CA SER A 114 1.61 -20.29 8.10
C SER A 114 0.89 -19.64 9.30
N GLU A 115 1.63 -18.98 10.20
CA GLU A 115 1.11 -18.30 11.38
C GLU A 115 1.94 -17.05 11.69
N VAL A 116 1.31 -16.08 12.34
CA VAL A 116 1.95 -14.87 12.84
C VAL A 116 1.41 -14.49 14.20
N VAL A 117 2.27 -13.94 15.08
CA VAL A 117 1.86 -13.31 16.34
C VAL A 117 1.73 -11.81 16.12
N VAL A 118 0.60 -11.25 16.54
CA VAL A 118 0.37 -9.80 16.51
C VAL A 118 -0.32 -9.32 17.79
N PRO A 119 -0.15 -8.06 18.19
CA PRO A 119 -0.99 -7.43 19.20
C PRO A 119 -2.48 -7.48 18.79
N VAL A 120 -3.38 -7.67 19.74
CA VAL A 120 -4.82 -7.81 19.46
C VAL A 120 -5.42 -6.57 18.79
N GLU A 121 -4.89 -5.40 19.07
CA GLU A 121 -5.30 -4.13 18.45
C GLU A 121 -5.01 -4.05 16.94
N GLN A 122 -4.20 -4.95 16.40
CA GLN A 122 -3.95 -5.04 14.95
C GLN A 122 -5.02 -5.85 14.22
N LEU A 123 -5.95 -6.49 14.95
CA LEU A 123 -6.99 -7.30 14.34
C LEU A 123 -8.16 -6.44 13.87
N HIS A 124 -8.62 -6.72 12.66
CA HIS A 124 -9.88 -6.22 12.13
C HIS A 124 -10.65 -7.39 11.52
N HIS A 125 -11.97 -7.42 11.70
CA HIS A 125 -12.77 -8.43 11.04
C HIS A 125 -12.58 -8.37 9.54
N LYS A 126 -12.40 -9.54 8.91
CA LYS A 126 -12.36 -9.64 7.45
C LYS A 126 -13.72 -9.22 6.90
N PRO A 127 -13.79 -8.28 5.93
CA PRO A 127 -15.05 -7.97 5.28
C PRO A 127 -15.70 -9.22 4.66
N ASP A 128 -16.94 -9.50 5.00
CA ASP A 128 -17.67 -10.73 4.59
C ASP A 128 -17.80 -10.86 3.07
N CYS A 129 -17.86 -9.74 2.37
CA CYS A 129 -18.00 -9.69 0.91
C CYS A 129 -16.71 -10.04 0.14
N LEU A 130 -15.58 -10.26 0.83
CA LEU A 130 -14.27 -10.46 0.21
C LEU A 130 -13.75 -11.88 0.41
N SER A 131 -13.11 -12.43 -0.65
CA SER A 131 -12.33 -13.67 -0.53
C SER A 131 -11.05 -13.44 0.27
N TRP A 132 -10.38 -14.52 0.68
CA TRP A 132 -9.12 -14.45 1.41
C TRP A 132 -8.04 -13.67 0.66
N GLU A 133 -7.88 -13.94 -0.65
CA GLU A 133 -6.89 -13.30 -1.51
C GLU A 133 -7.13 -11.80 -1.61
N VAL A 134 -8.39 -11.40 -1.79
CA VAL A 134 -8.78 -10.00 -1.89
C VAL A 134 -8.57 -9.29 -0.55
N SER A 135 -8.91 -9.96 0.56
CA SER A 135 -8.76 -9.42 1.91
C SER A 135 -7.30 -9.14 2.28
N ALA A 136 -6.38 -10.07 1.96
CA ALA A 136 -4.95 -9.85 2.20
C ALA A 136 -4.36 -8.73 1.33
N ALA A 137 -4.98 -8.37 0.22
CA ALA A 137 -4.47 -7.33 -0.67
C ALA A 137 -4.77 -5.89 -0.20
N ILE A 138 -5.63 -5.72 0.84
CA ILE A 138 -6.10 -4.42 1.30
C ILE A 138 -5.12 -3.72 2.24
N PRO A 139 -4.58 -4.34 3.32
CA PRO A 139 -4.12 -3.64 4.51
C PRO A 139 -3.14 -2.50 4.21
N LEU A 140 -1.92 -2.78 3.81
CA LEU A 140 -0.89 -1.75 3.62
C LEU A 140 -1.23 -0.79 2.46
N ALA A 141 -1.59 -1.35 1.31
CA ALA A 141 -1.85 -0.57 0.11
C ALA A 141 -3.11 0.31 0.27
N GLY A 142 -4.17 -0.23 0.86
CA GLY A 142 -5.41 0.49 1.13
C GLY A 142 -5.21 1.62 2.14
N THR A 143 -4.55 1.33 3.26
CA THR A 143 -4.28 2.35 4.30
C THR A 143 -3.43 3.49 3.75
N THR A 144 -2.37 3.17 2.99
CA THR A 144 -1.52 4.18 2.35
C THR A 144 -2.30 5.02 1.34
N ALA A 145 -3.15 4.40 0.52
CA ALA A 145 -3.99 5.09 -0.44
C ALA A 145 -5.03 5.98 0.26
N TYR A 146 -5.67 5.47 1.31
CA TYR A 146 -6.66 6.21 2.09
C TYR A 146 -6.06 7.47 2.70
N ARG A 147 -4.94 7.31 3.43
CA ARG A 147 -4.25 8.44 4.05
C ARG A 147 -3.80 9.46 3.01
N ALA A 148 -3.19 9.02 1.92
CA ALA A 148 -2.73 9.92 0.87
C ALA A 148 -3.88 10.71 0.22
N LEU A 149 -5.03 10.07 -0.03
CA LEU A 149 -6.19 10.73 -0.63
C LEU A 149 -6.92 11.64 0.35
N PHE A 150 -7.32 11.10 1.50
CA PHE A 150 -8.30 11.75 2.37
C PHE A 150 -7.63 12.53 3.49
N THR A 151 -6.77 11.91 4.26
CA THR A 151 -6.15 12.55 5.43
C THR A 151 -5.16 13.64 5.02
N GLN A 152 -4.27 13.35 4.08
CA GLN A 152 -3.28 14.32 3.60
C GLN A 152 -3.79 15.13 2.41
N GLY A 153 -4.45 14.47 1.47
CA GLY A 153 -4.94 15.07 0.23
C GLY A 153 -6.26 15.82 0.38
N ASN A 154 -7.07 15.53 1.41
CA ASN A 154 -8.41 16.08 1.57
C ASN A 154 -9.23 16.01 0.27
N ALA A 155 -9.21 14.83 -0.37
CA ALA A 155 -9.88 14.56 -1.64
C ALA A 155 -11.40 14.74 -1.52
N ARG A 156 -12.03 15.28 -2.55
CA ARG A 156 -13.46 15.56 -2.62
C ARG A 156 -14.05 15.00 -3.92
N SER A 157 -15.36 14.83 -3.94
CA SER A 157 -16.09 14.32 -5.10
C SER A 157 -16.01 15.22 -6.34
N ASP A 158 -15.74 16.51 -6.17
CA ASP A 158 -15.58 17.49 -7.25
C ASP A 158 -14.13 17.72 -7.68
N ASP A 159 -13.15 17.06 -7.05
CA ASP A 159 -11.75 17.14 -7.43
C ASP A 159 -11.47 16.41 -8.75
N ARG A 160 -10.58 17.00 -9.56
CA ARG A 160 -9.88 16.32 -10.64
C ARG A 160 -8.56 15.78 -10.07
N ILE A 161 -8.40 14.49 -10.07
CA ILE A 161 -7.27 13.81 -9.42
C ILE A 161 -6.37 13.17 -10.48
N LEU A 162 -5.08 13.46 -10.44
CA LEU A 162 -4.08 12.77 -11.24
C LEU A 162 -3.28 11.81 -10.35
N ILE A 163 -3.29 10.52 -10.71
CA ILE A 163 -2.49 9.49 -10.02
C ILE A 163 -1.32 9.10 -10.91
N THR A 164 -0.10 9.36 -10.47
CA THR A 164 1.11 9.02 -11.23
C THR A 164 1.47 7.53 -11.07
N GLY A 165 1.98 6.92 -12.14
CA GLY A 165 2.53 5.58 -12.09
C GLY A 165 1.50 4.49 -11.76
N ILE A 166 0.35 4.51 -12.44
CA ILE A 166 -0.69 3.50 -12.23
C ILE A 166 -0.17 2.09 -12.51
N GLY A 167 -0.54 1.15 -11.64
CA GLY A 167 -0.19 -0.27 -11.72
C GLY A 167 0.26 -0.85 -10.37
N GLY A 168 0.83 -0.06 -9.47
CA GLY A 168 1.12 -0.51 -8.11
C GLY A 168 -0.13 -0.61 -7.23
N GLY A 169 -0.09 -1.44 -6.19
CA GLY A 169 -1.23 -1.67 -5.29
C GLY A 169 -1.82 -0.39 -4.70
N VAL A 170 -0.98 0.54 -4.23
CA VAL A 170 -1.45 1.83 -3.67
C VAL A 170 -2.16 2.67 -4.73
N ALA A 171 -1.58 2.79 -5.93
CA ALA A 171 -2.17 3.59 -7.00
C ALA A 171 -3.51 3.02 -7.49
N THR A 172 -3.63 1.68 -7.59
CA THR A 172 -4.89 1.03 -7.98
C THR A 172 -5.96 1.13 -6.90
N MET A 173 -5.60 1.07 -5.61
CA MET A 173 -6.53 1.34 -4.52
C MET A 173 -6.96 2.81 -4.50
N ALA A 174 -6.02 3.75 -4.66
CA ALA A 174 -6.33 5.17 -4.72
C ALA A 174 -7.29 5.52 -5.87
N LEU A 175 -7.09 4.91 -7.04
CA LEU A 175 -8.04 5.05 -8.17
C LEU A 175 -9.44 4.62 -7.77
N GLN A 176 -9.58 3.42 -7.19
CA GLN A 176 -10.90 2.89 -6.80
C GLN A 176 -11.55 3.72 -5.71
N PHE A 177 -10.78 4.18 -4.70
CA PHE A 177 -11.29 5.04 -3.63
C PHE A 177 -11.77 6.40 -4.15
N ALA A 178 -10.95 7.04 -5.00
CA ALA A 178 -11.31 8.33 -5.59
C ALA A 178 -12.54 8.22 -6.51
N THR A 179 -12.63 7.15 -7.29
CA THR A 179 -13.79 6.88 -8.13
C THR A 179 -15.04 6.60 -7.30
N ALA A 180 -14.92 5.87 -6.19
CA ALA A 180 -16.03 5.55 -5.30
C ALA A 180 -16.69 6.80 -4.69
N ILE A 181 -15.90 7.83 -4.38
CA ILE A 181 -16.44 9.13 -3.89
C ILE A 181 -16.94 10.04 -5.00
N GLY A 182 -16.81 9.66 -6.28
CA GLY A 182 -17.30 10.43 -7.43
C GLY A 182 -16.29 11.43 -8.01
N ALA A 183 -15.00 11.41 -7.59
CA ALA A 183 -13.98 12.29 -8.15
C ALA A 183 -13.65 11.90 -9.61
N GLU A 184 -13.18 12.88 -10.38
CA GLU A 184 -12.71 12.66 -11.74
C GLU A 184 -11.24 12.25 -11.72
N VAL A 185 -10.95 10.98 -12.05
CA VAL A 185 -9.61 10.41 -11.92
C VAL A 185 -8.94 10.22 -13.28
N TRP A 186 -7.70 10.70 -13.37
CA TRP A 186 -6.79 10.50 -14.50
C TRP A 186 -5.50 9.83 -14.00
N VAL A 187 -4.81 9.12 -14.90
CA VAL A 187 -3.63 8.35 -14.50
C VAL A 187 -2.44 8.60 -15.43
N THR A 188 -1.24 8.27 -14.98
CA THR A 188 -0.07 8.16 -15.87
C THR A 188 0.52 6.76 -15.79
N SER A 189 1.08 6.28 -16.90
CA SER A 189 1.83 5.03 -16.98
C SER A 189 2.82 5.07 -18.13
N SER A 190 3.77 4.13 -18.14
CA SER A 190 4.57 3.81 -19.33
C SER A 190 3.97 2.66 -20.16
N SER A 191 2.76 2.21 -19.84
CA SER A 191 2.08 1.09 -20.50
C SER A 191 0.65 1.49 -20.86
N ALA A 192 0.32 1.48 -22.14
CA ALA A 192 -1.04 1.70 -22.63
C ALA A 192 -2.02 0.68 -22.02
N GLU A 193 -1.62 -0.60 -21.92
CA GLU A 193 -2.44 -1.65 -21.30
C GLU A 193 -2.83 -1.30 -19.85
N LYS A 194 -1.89 -0.76 -19.06
CA LYS A 194 -2.20 -0.33 -17.69
C LYS A 194 -3.15 0.86 -17.66
N ILE A 195 -3.05 1.77 -18.62
CA ILE A 195 -3.99 2.89 -18.76
C ILE A 195 -5.38 2.34 -19.08
N ASP A 196 -5.50 1.42 -20.05
CA ASP A 196 -6.78 0.82 -20.42
C ASP A 196 -7.42 0.05 -19.25
N ARG A 197 -6.61 -0.69 -18.48
CA ARG A 197 -7.08 -1.34 -17.25
C ARG A 197 -7.55 -0.31 -16.21
N ALA A 198 -6.86 0.81 -16.05
CA ALA A 198 -7.28 1.88 -15.16
C ALA A 198 -8.61 2.51 -15.61
N VAL A 199 -8.80 2.70 -16.92
CA VAL A 199 -10.07 3.18 -17.47
C VAL A 199 -11.21 2.20 -17.17
N SER A 200 -10.97 0.89 -17.26
CA SER A 200 -11.97 -0.11 -16.88
C SER A 200 -12.34 -0.10 -15.39
N LEU A 201 -11.47 0.46 -14.54
CA LEU A 201 -11.71 0.68 -13.11
C LEU A 201 -12.29 2.06 -12.78
N GLY A 202 -12.61 2.88 -13.79
CA GLY A 202 -13.28 4.16 -13.61
C GLY A 202 -12.42 5.40 -13.85
N ALA A 203 -11.15 5.27 -14.24
CA ALA A 203 -10.38 6.42 -14.69
C ALA A 203 -10.97 7.00 -15.98
N LYS A 204 -10.95 8.32 -16.13
CA LYS A 204 -11.43 9.00 -17.34
C LYS A 204 -10.47 8.82 -18.51
N GLY A 205 -9.20 8.58 -18.25
CA GLY A 205 -8.15 8.36 -19.22
C GLY A 205 -6.77 8.38 -18.60
N GLY A 206 -5.74 8.36 -19.44
CA GLY A 206 -4.36 8.42 -18.93
C GLY A 206 -3.37 8.88 -19.98
N PHE A 207 -2.13 9.08 -19.53
CA PHE A 207 -1.04 9.64 -20.34
C PHE A 207 0.21 8.77 -20.20
N ASP A 208 0.86 8.45 -21.31
CA ASP A 208 2.21 7.86 -21.25
C ASP A 208 3.21 8.99 -20.92
N TYR A 209 3.78 8.92 -19.74
CA TYR A 209 4.72 9.91 -19.25
C TYR A 209 6.07 9.89 -19.96
N ARG A 210 6.36 8.90 -20.82
CA ARG A 210 7.56 8.84 -21.67
C ARG A 210 7.41 9.63 -22.96
N GLU A 211 6.18 9.93 -23.35
CA GLU A 211 5.91 10.69 -24.56
C GLU A 211 6.19 12.18 -24.34
N GLU A 212 6.94 12.78 -25.25
CA GLU A 212 7.21 14.22 -25.21
C GLU A 212 5.90 15.02 -25.19
N GLY A 213 5.83 16.00 -24.31
CA GLY A 213 4.68 16.89 -24.18
C GLY A 213 3.44 16.25 -23.56
N TRP A 214 3.58 15.13 -22.84
CA TRP A 214 2.46 14.50 -22.13
C TRP A 214 1.78 15.47 -21.15
N GLU A 215 2.56 16.34 -20.48
CA GLU A 215 2.00 17.34 -19.56
C GLU A 215 1.07 18.34 -20.28
N LYS A 216 1.42 18.74 -21.51
CA LYS A 216 0.56 19.63 -22.32
C LYS A 216 -0.74 18.92 -22.70
N ARG A 217 -0.66 17.65 -23.08
CA ARG A 217 -1.85 16.85 -23.38
C ARG A 217 -2.72 16.63 -22.13
N CYS A 218 -2.09 16.38 -21.00
CA CYS A 218 -2.77 16.30 -19.71
C CYS A 218 -3.50 17.62 -19.41
N ALA A 219 -2.81 18.74 -19.49
CA ALA A 219 -3.41 20.05 -19.26
C ALA A 219 -4.56 20.37 -20.23
N ALA A 220 -4.47 19.93 -21.49
CA ALA A 220 -5.55 20.12 -22.48
C ALA A 220 -6.78 19.25 -22.19
N ALA A 221 -6.59 18.03 -21.72
CA ALA A 221 -7.67 17.07 -21.46
C ALA A 221 -8.33 17.24 -20.08
N VAL A 222 -7.52 17.45 -19.06
CA VAL A 222 -7.94 17.49 -17.64
C VAL A 222 -8.18 18.94 -17.19
N GLY A 223 -7.55 19.88 -17.83
CA GLY A 223 -7.30 21.19 -17.26
C GLY A 223 -6.16 21.12 -16.22
N ALA A 224 -6.35 21.75 -15.07
CA ALA A 224 -5.39 21.64 -13.97
C ALA A 224 -5.95 20.72 -12.88
N PRO A 225 -5.30 19.58 -12.58
CA PRO A 225 -5.71 18.70 -11.48
C PRO A 225 -5.73 19.47 -10.13
N ASP A 226 -6.73 19.21 -9.31
CA ASP A 226 -6.85 19.80 -7.97
C ASP A 226 -5.98 19.04 -6.95
N LEU A 227 -5.77 17.75 -7.20
CA LEU A 227 -4.94 16.84 -6.40
C LEU A 227 -4.09 15.96 -7.31
N ILE A 228 -2.81 15.83 -6.98
CA ILE A 228 -1.91 14.85 -7.60
C ILE A 228 -1.41 13.90 -6.52
N LEU A 229 -1.54 12.59 -6.76
CA LEU A 229 -0.91 11.55 -5.95
C LEU A 229 0.32 11.03 -6.66
N ASP A 230 1.48 11.13 -6.03
CA ASP A 230 2.75 10.72 -6.62
C ASP A 230 3.48 9.66 -5.80
N SER A 231 3.92 8.60 -6.48
CA SER A 231 4.73 7.53 -5.90
C SER A 231 6.16 7.49 -6.44
N ALA A 232 6.43 8.27 -7.47
CA ALA A 232 7.65 8.17 -8.24
C ALA A 232 8.74 9.12 -7.75
N GLY A 233 8.40 10.38 -7.47
CA GLY A 233 9.42 11.41 -7.32
C GLY A 233 10.20 11.61 -8.62
N GLY A 234 11.53 11.62 -8.52
CA GLY A 234 12.45 11.65 -9.65
C GLY A 234 12.44 12.93 -10.48
N PRO A 235 13.12 12.91 -11.64
CA PRO A 235 13.30 14.11 -12.48
C PRO A 235 11.99 14.74 -12.96
N GLY A 236 10.94 13.93 -13.19
CA GLY A 236 9.63 14.39 -13.67
C GLY A 236 8.80 15.15 -12.62
N TYR A 237 9.14 15.05 -11.34
CA TYR A 237 8.35 15.62 -10.24
C TYR A 237 8.15 17.13 -10.37
N GLY A 238 9.18 17.88 -10.80
CA GLY A 238 9.10 19.32 -11.02
C GLY A 238 8.04 19.75 -12.04
N GLY A 239 7.72 18.90 -13.02
CA GLY A 239 6.67 19.11 -14.00
C GLY A 239 5.26 19.13 -13.38
N LEU A 240 5.04 18.35 -12.32
CA LEU A 240 3.77 18.28 -11.62
C LEU A 240 3.34 19.61 -10.99
N LEU A 241 4.32 20.46 -10.57
CA LEU A 241 4.05 21.80 -10.05
C LEU A 241 3.46 22.70 -11.15
N GLY A 242 3.80 22.44 -12.40
CA GLY A 242 3.22 23.14 -13.55
C GLY A 242 1.79 22.72 -13.83
N LEU A 243 1.49 21.42 -13.69
CA LEU A 243 0.19 20.82 -13.99
C LEU A 243 -0.87 21.14 -12.95
N VAL A 244 -0.55 20.99 -11.66
CA VAL A 244 -1.53 21.13 -10.56
C VAL A 244 -2.17 22.52 -10.55
N ALA A 245 -3.45 22.62 -10.19
CA ALA A 245 -4.19 23.89 -10.10
C ALA A 245 -3.58 24.85 -9.07
N SER A 246 -3.88 26.14 -9.18
CA SER A 246 -3.58 27.11 -8.11
C SER A 246 -4.35 26.73 -6.84
N GLY A 247 -3.69 26.74 -5.67
CA GLY A 247 -4.22 26.21 -4.42
C GLY A 247 -4.25 24.67 -4.35
N GLY A 248 -3.77 23.97 -5.39
CA GLY A 248 -3.80 22.51 -5.48
C GLY A 248 -2.79 21.82 -4.58
N ARG A 249 -2.88 20.50 -4.55
CA ARG A 249 -2.18 19.62 -3.60
C ARG A 249 -1.40 18.55 -4.37
N ILE A 250 -0.15 18.30 -3.96
CA ILE A 250 0.64 17.16 -4.43
C ILE A 250 1.02 16.33 -3.22
N ILE A 251 0.50 15.11 -3.16
CA ILE A 251 0.77 14.17 -2.07
C ILE A 251 1.75 13.12 -2.58
N ASN A 252 2.92 13.09 -1.97
CA ASN A 252 3.98 12.14 -2.29
C ASN A 252 4.01 11.03 -1.24
N TYR A 253 3.86 9.76 -1.67
CA TYR A 253 3.90 8.58 -0.81
C TYR A 253 4.99 7.59 -1.19
N GLY A 254 5.90 7.98 -2.08
CA GLY A 254 7.01 7.15 -2.50
C GLY A 254 8.05 7.92 -3.31
N ALA A 255 9.18 7.28 -3.58
CA ALA A 255 10.30 7.86 -4.33
C ALA A 255 10.98 6.79 -5.20
N THR A 256 10.19 6.03 -5.98
CA THR A 256 10.71 4.89 -6.77
C THR A 256 11.66 5.31 -7.88
N ALA A 257 11.56 6.56 -8.35
CA ALA A 257 12.46 7.16 -9.34
C ALA A 257 13.54 8.08 -8.70
N GLY A 258 13.61 8.09 -7.36
CA GLY A 258 14.59 8.88 -6.61
C GLY A 258 14.15 10.31 -6.28
N ALA A 259 15.10 11.15 -5.91
CA ALA A 259 14.85 12.55 -5.56
C ALA A 259 14.50 13.38 -6.80
N PRO A 260 13.67 14.42 -6.67
CA PRO A 260 13.46 15.40 -7.74
C PRO A 260 14.76 16.20 -7.99
N GLU A 261 15.04 16.51 -9.26
CA GLU A 261 16.20 17.35 -9.61
C GLU A 261 16.01 18.78 -9.11
N THR A 262 14.82 19.32 -9.29
CA THR A 262 14.48 20.69 -8.89
C THR A 262 13.04 20.80 -8.40
N ILE A 263 12.82 21.71 -7.47
CA ILE A 263 11.49 22.20 -7.09
C ILE A 263 11.44 23.70 -7.38
N ASP A 264 10.58 24.09 -8.34
CA ASP A 264 10.40 25.48 -8.72
C ASP A 264 9.65 26.23 -7.60
N MET A 265 10.42 26.94 -6.77
CA MET A 265 9.88 27.69 -5.63
C MET A 265 8.98 28.84 -6.08
N PHE A 266 9.19 29.40 -7.28
CA PHE A 266 8.31 30.43 -7.82
C PHE A 266 6.91 29.85 -8.09
N LYS A 267 6.83 28.71 -8.78
CA LYS A 267 5.54 28.04 -8.99
C LYS A 267 4.88 27.64 -7.66
N LEU A 268 5.67 27.16 -6.70
CA LEU A 268 5.16 26.75 -5.39
C LEU A 268 4.44 27.90 -4.68
N PHE A 269 5.10 29.06 -4.50
CA PHE A 269 4.45 30.15 -3.76
C PHE A 269 3.43 30.90 -4.62
N TRP A 270 3.68 31.10 -5.92
CA TRP A 270 2.77 31.85 -6.79
C TRP A 270 1.41 31.16 -6.96
N LYS A 271 1.45 29.85 -7.14
CA LYS A 271 0.22 29.04 -7.22
C LYS A 271 -0.32 28.61 -5.85
N GLN A 272 0.33 28.98 -4.75
CA GLN A 272 -0.06 28.62 -3.38
C GLN A 272 -0.23 27.10 -3.20
N LEU A 273 0.73 26.30 -3.71
CA LEU A 273 0.67 24.85 -3.71
C LEU A 273 0.95 24.26 -2.33
N ARG A 274 0.35 23.11 -2.06
CA ARG A 274 0.69 22.26 -0.92
C ARG A 274 1.44 21.03 -1.40
N LEU A 275 2.69 20.86 -0.95
CA LEU A 275 3.47 19.65 -1.14
C LEU A 275 3.51 18.90 0.19
N GLN A 276 2.94 17.70 0.23
CA GLN A 276 2.76 16.95 1.46
C GLN A 276 3.26 15.51 1.28
N GLY A 277 4.11 15.05 2.23
CA GLY A 277 4.48 13.64 2.35
C GLY A 277 3.38 12.82 3.01
N SER A 278 3.28 11.54 2.65
CA SER A 278 2.38 10.58 3.28
C SER A 278 3.09 9.23 3.41
N THR A 279 2.91 8.54 4.52
CA THR A 279 3.39 7.18 4.72
C THR A 279 2.38 6.37 5.50
N MET A 280 2.13 5.13 5.07
CA MET A 280 1.21 4.22 5.78
C MET A 280 -0.10 4.92 6.17
N GLY A 281 -0.56 4.73 7.42
CA GLY A 281 -1.69 5.42 8.03
C GLY A 281 -1.81 5.07 9.51
N SER A 282 -2.52 5.92 10.24
CA SER A 282 -2.89 5.70 11.63
C SER A 282 -3.93 4.56 11.76
N PRO A 283 -4.19 4.06 12.97
CA PRO A 283 -5.31 3.13 13.21
C PRO A 283 -6.66 3.69 12.74
N ASP A 284 -6.88 4.99 12.86
CA ASP A 284 -8.10 5.65 12.37
C ASP A 284 -8.17 5.64 10.84
N ASP A 285 -7.05 5.87 10.15
CA ASP A 285 -6.99 5.74 8.69
C ASP A 285 -7.33 4.31 8.26
N PHE A 286 -6.83 3.30 8.98
CA PHE A 286 -7.12 1.90 8.69
C PHE A 286 -8.62 1.59 8.88
N ASN A 287 -9.20 1.98 10.01
CA ASN A 287 -10.61 1.79 10.30
C ASN A 287 -11.50 2.45 9.23
N ALA A 288 -11.20 3.69 8.89
CA ALA A 288 -11.96 4.44 7.88
C ALA A 288 -11.79 3.84 6.47
N MET A 289 -10.63 3.31 6.15
CA MET A 289 -10.36 2.59 4.91
C MET A 289 -11.18 1.31 4.81
N VAL A 290 -11.23 0.48 5.86
CA VAL A 290 -12.05 -0.75 5.88
C VAL A 290 -13.52 -0.41 5.68
N LYS A 291 -14.02 0.60 6.39
CA LYS A 291 -15.39 1.08 6.24
C LYS A 291 -15.70 1.52 4.80
N LEU A 292 -14.81 2.28 4.16
CA LEU A 292 -14.96 2.70 2.77
C LEU A 292 -15.02 1.50 1.82
N VAL A 293 -14.17 0.49 2.05
CA VAL A 293 -14.15 -0.75 1.28
C VAL A 293 -15.48 -1.49 1.38
N GLU A 294 -16.04 -1.60 2.58
CA GLU A 294 -17.33 -2.26 2.84
C GLU A 294 -18.51 -1.48 2.23
N GLU A 295 -18.58 -0.17 2.47
CA GLU A 295 -19.67 0.68 1.99
C GLU A 295 -19.77 0.70 0.45
N HIS A 296 -18.63 0.73 -0.23
CA HIS A 296 -18.58 0.80 -1.68
C HIS A 296 -18.28 -0.55 -2.36
N GLN A 297 -18.19 -1.65 -1.58
CA GLN A 297 -17.90 -3.00 -2.10
C GLN A 297 -16.63 -3.05 -2.96
N ILE A 298 -15.59 -2.30 -2.55
CA ILE A 298 -14.36 -2.15 -3.30
C ILE A 298 -13.55 -3.44 -3.24
N LYS A 299 -13.09 -3.90 -4.40
CA LYS A 299 -12.24 -5.11 -4.51
C LYS A 299 -10.87 -4.72 -5.06
N PRO A 300 -9.80 -4.85 -4.27
CA PRO A 300 -8.44 -4.70 -4.78
C PRO A 300 -8.19 -5.56 -6.02
N VAL A 301 -7.42 -5.03 -6.92
CA VAL A 301 -7.01 -5.79 -8.11
C VAL A 301 -5.92 -6.78 -7.71
N ILE A 302 -6.17 -8.06 -7.94
CA ILE A 302 -5.16 -9.13 -7.82
C ILE A 302 -4.59 -9.37 -9.22
N ASP A 303 -3.29 -9.22 -9.36
CA ASP A 303 -2.60 -9.47 -10.62
C ASP A 303 -2.16 -10.94 -10.74
N ALA A 304 -1.66 -11.51 -9.65
CA ALA A 304 -1.31 -12.93 -9.60
C ALA A 304 -1.38 -13.49 -8.18
N VAL A 305 -1.60 -14.81 -8.11
CA VAL A 305 -1.56 -15.59 -6.86
C VAL A 305 -0.43 -16.61 -6.98
N TYR A 306 0.39 -16.71 -5.95
CA TYR A 306 1.52 -17.64 -5.83
C TYR A 306 1.33 -18.53 -4.60
N SER A 307 2.06 -19.63 -4.52
CA SER A 307 2.21 -20.38 -3.27
C SER A 307 3.19 -19.66 -2.32
N LEU A 308 3.18 -20.02 -1.04
CA LEU A 308 4.17 -19.49 -0.08
C LEU A 308 5.60 -19.79 -0.53
N GLU A 309 5.86 -20.98 -1.07
CA GLU A 309 7.14 -21.42 -1.57
C GLU A 309 7.64 -20.60 -2.77
N ASP A 310 6.72 -20.04 -3.56
CA ASP A 310 7.02 -19.20 -4.73
C ASP A 310 7.29 -17.72 -4.37
N THR A 311 7.37 -17.36 -3.08
CA THR A 311 7.56 -15.97 -2.62
C THR A 311 8.74 -15.27 -3.31
N ASN A 312 9.89 -15.94 -3.43
CA ASN A 312 11.05 -15.36 -4.12
C ASN A 312 10.75 -15.03 -5.59
N ARG A 313 10.04 -15.90 -6.29
CA ARG A 313 9.60 -15.66 -7.66
C ARG A 313 8.67 -14.46 -7.75
N ALA A 314 7.74 -14.33 -6.81
CA ALA A 314 6.83 -13.18 -6.75
C ALA A 314 7.59 -11.86 -6.47
N ILE A 315 8.58 -11.88 -5.57
CA ILE A 315 9.45 -10.72 -5.28
C ILE A 315 10.27 -10.33 -6.52
N ASP A 316 10.86 -11.30 -7.23
CA ASP A 316 11.65 -11.05 -8.43
C ASP A 316 10.80 -10.41 -9.55
N GLN A 317 9.55 -10.84 -9.71
CA GLN A 317 8.62 -10.23 -10.65
C GLN A 317 8.37 -8.75 -10.34
N MET A 318 8.35 -8.35 -9.07
CA MET A 318 8.18 -6.95 -8.69
C MET A 318 9.32 -6.05 -9.14
N ARG A 319 10.49 -6.58 -9.46
CA ARG A 319 11.68 -5.81 -9.86
C ARG A 319 11.41 -4.90 -11.06
N SER A 320 10.79 -5.43 -12.10
CA SER A 320 10.47 -4.70 -13.34
C SER A 320 9.10 -4.01 -13.30
N SER A 321 8.36 -4.13 -12.18
CA SER A 321 7.02 -3.55 -12.01
C SER A 321 6.02 -3.89 -13.12
N PRO A 322 5.91 -5.16 -13.58
CA PRO A 322 5.00 -5.51 -14.66
C PRO A 322 3.55 -5.50 -14.18
N GLN A 323 3.32 -5.71 -12.89
CA GLN A 323 2.01 -5.93 -12.28
C GLN A 323 1.06 -4.73 -12.45
N PHE A 324 -0.23 -5.06 -12.42
CA PHE A 324 -1.31 -4.09 -12.24
C PHE A 324 -2.21 -4.57 -11.07
N GLY A 325 -1.91 -4.09 -9.88
CA GLY A 325 -2.54 -4.52 -8.62
C GLY A 325 -1.55 -5.20 -7.68
N LYS A 326 -2.02 -6.20 -6.94
CA LYS A 326 -1.28 -6.89 -5.89
C LYS A 326 -0.90 -8.32 -6.29
N TYR A 327 0.25 -8.76 -5.81
CA TYR A 327 0.61 -10.18 -5.75
C TYR A 327 0.21 -10.74 -4.39
N VAL A 328 -0.45 -11.89 -4.41
CA VAL A 328 -0.95 -12.56 -3.22
C VAL A 328 -0.28 -13.92 -3.08
N LEU A 329 0.00 -14.32 -1.85
CA LEU A 329 0.47 -15.66 -1.49
C LEU A 329 -0.70 -16.44 -0.89
N LYS A 330 -0.97 -17.61 -1.44
CA LYS A 330 -1.83 -18.60 -0.82
C LYS A 330 -1.00 -19.42 0.16
N ILE A 331 -1.49 -19.58 1.36
CA ILE A 331 -0.82 -20.28 2.45
C ILE A 331 -1.67 -21.51 2.79
N ASP A 332 -1.09 -22.69 2.59
CA ASP A 332 -1.72 -23.99 2.83
C ASP A 332 -1.36 -24.54 4.23
#